data_5f34f3c64a6a7c7bd43639d513b64df7
#
_entry.id   5f34f3c64a6a7c7bd43639d513b64df7
#
_cell.length_a   1.000
_cell.length_b   1.000
_cell.length_c   1.000
_cell.angle_alpha   90.00
_cell.angle_beta   90.00
_cell.angle_gamma   90.00
#
_symmetry.space_group_name_H-M   'P 1'
#
loop_
_entity.id
_entity.type
_entity.pdbx_description
1 polymer ?
#
loop_
_entity_poly.entity_id
_entity_poly.type
_entity_poly.pdbx_seq_one_letter_code
_entity_poly.pdbx_strand_id
1 'polypeptide(L)'
;FWIGEEGMKASFDVTLSPKDLYRFNMYQTYTGFQGWSSIALGILGFVMAGISFQNGKTSYTLLYIAVGFLFLLYIPVALWFRAKETLKTNKVLAGTLHYEITEKNIHVSQGKETGDMEWQAIYKIVANAKQILIYSNRKSAYIIPMEQMGDQYAAFRTLAEQKLEKYKLRMKA
;
A
#
# COMPACT_ATOMS: atom_id res chain seq x y z
N PHE A 1 -36.77 28.18 -2.78
CA PHE A 1 -35.33 27.97 -2.77
C PHE A 1 -35.03 26.64 -2.06
N TRP A 2 -34.99 25.56 -2.82
CA TRP A 2 -34.50 24.30 -2.31
C TRP A 2 -32.99 24.28 -2.49
N ILE A 3 -32.24 24.61 -1.44
CA ILE A 3 -30.84 24.27 -1.36
C ILE A 3 -30.87 22.79 -0.98
N GLY A 4 -30.68 21.90 -1.95
CA GLY A 4 -30.44 20.50 -1.68
C GLY A 4 -29.22 20.37 -0.79
N GLU A 5 -29.36 19.74 0.36
CA GLU A 5 -28.27 19.20 1.16
C GLU A 5 -27.59 18.09 0.34
N GLU A 6 -26.87 18.46 -0.70
CA GLU A 6 -25.85 17.55 -1.24
C GLU A 6 -24.67 17.63 -0.29
N GLY A 7 -24.70 16.74 0.69
CA GLY A 7 -23.57 16.53 1.58
C GLY A 7 -22.30 16.28 0.76
N MET A 8 -21.14 16.60 1.30
CA MET A 8 -19.86 16.44 0.63
C MET A 8 -19.69 15.01 0.13
N LYS A 9 -19.48 14.84 -1.16
CA LYS A 9 -19.39 13.55 -1.84
C LYS A 9 -18.15 13.52 -2.75
N ALA A 10 -17.42 12.40 -2.72
CA ALA A 10 -16.37 12.10 -3.69
C ALA A 10 -16.73 10.83 -4.46
N SER A 11 -16.57 10.84 -5.77
CA SER A 11 -16.87 9.70 -6.63
C SER A 11 -15.81 9.54 -7.68
N PHE A 12 -15.25 8.35 -7.83
CA PHE A 12 -14.18 8.04 -8.78
C PHE A 12 -14.08 6.54 -9.04
N ASP A 13 -13.45 6.19 -10.16
CA ASP A 13 -13.17 4.81 -10.55
C ASP A 13 -11.71 4.45 -10.30
N VAL A 14 -11.47 3.22 -9.86
CA VAL A 14 -10.14 2.69 -9.59
C VAL A 14 -9.91 1.38 -10.34
N THR A 15 -8.85 1.34 -11.12
CA THR A 15 -8.32 0.13 -11.74
C THR A 15 -6.88 -0.06 -11.30
N LEU A 16 -6.60 -1.16 -10.59
CA LEU A 16 -5.29 -1.43 -10.03
C LEU A 16 -4.33 -1.93 -11.10
N SER A 17 -3.11 -1.42 -11.07
CA SER A 17 -1.97 -1.94 -11.83
C SER A 17 -1.07 -2.81 -10.95
N PRO A 18 -0.19 -3.67 -11.55
CA PRO A 18 0.81 -4.41 -10.79
C PRO A 18 1.71 -3.50 -9.93
N LYS A 19 1.97 -2.27 -10.38
CA LYS A 19 2.77 -1.28 -9.64
C LYS A 19 2.08 -0.82 -8.35
N ASP A 20 0.76 -0.64 -8.39
CA ASP A 20 -0.01 -0.19 -7.23
C ASP A 20 -0.02 -1.26 -6.15
N LEU A 21 -0.26 -2.51 -6.54
CA LEU A 21 -0.23 -3.65 -5.64
C LEU A 21 1.19 -3.91 -5.10
N TYR A 22 2.22 -3.75 -5.95
CA TYR A 22 3.61 -3.82 -5.53
C TYR A 22 3.96 -2.76 -4.47
N ARG A 23 3.58 -1.51 -4.68
CA ARG A 23 3.79 -0.42 -3.72
C ARG A 23 3.11 -0.71 -2.38
N PHE A 24 1.89 -1.22 -2.41
CA PHE A 24 1.18 -1.63 -1.20
C PHE A 24 1.93 -2.74 -0.47
N ASN A 25 2.33 -3.80 -1.18
CA ASN A 25 3.07 -4.92 -0.61
C ASN A 25 4.42 -4.47 -0.02
N MET A 26 5.14 -3.60 -0.70
CA MET A 26 6.38 -3.00 -0.20
C MET A 26 6.14 -2.19 1.08
N TYR A 27 5.16 -1.32 1.08
CA TYR A 27 4.81 -0.54 2.27
C TYR A 27 4.46 -1.46 3.46
N GLN A 28 3.61 -2.47 3.22
CA GLN A 28 3.20 -3.43 4.24
C GLN A 28 4.39 -4.23 4.81
N THR A 29 5.28 -4.70 3.95
CA THR A 29 6.44 -5.50 4.34
C THR A 29 7.46 -4.68 5.13
N TYR A 30 7.80 -3.48 4.63
CA TYR A 30 8.84 -2.64 5.25
C TYR A 30 8.34 -1.75 6.40
N THR A 31 7.06 -1.71 6.67
CA THR A 31 6.51 -1.21 7.94
C THR A 31 6.46 -2.30 9.01
N GLY A 32 6.64 -3.57 8.62
CA GLY A 32 6.69 -4.72 9.51
C GLY A 32 8.11 -5.19 9.84
N PHE A 33 8.21 -6.13 10.78
CA PHE A 33 9.50 -6.72 11.22
C PHE A 33 10.26 -7.44 10.10
N GLN A 34 9.55 -8.09 9.19
CA GLN A 34 10.14 -8.90 8.11
C GLN A 34 11.05 -8.09 7.17
N GLY A 35 10.61 -6.90 6.76
CA GLY A 35 11.41 -6.04 5.90
C GLY A 35 12.68 -5.54 6.59
N TRP A 36 12.57 -5.10 7.83
CA TRP A 36 13.71 -4.63 8.62
C TRP A 36 14.73 -5.72 8.90
N SER A 37 14.28 -6.93 9.26
CA SER A 37 15.19 -8.07 9.48
C SER A 37 15.96 -8.45 8.21
N SER A 38 15.32 -8.42 7.04
CA SER A 38 15.99 -8.67 5.76
C SER A 38 17.07 -7.63 5.45
N ILE A 39 16.78 -6.35 5.69
CA ILE A 39 17.78 -5.27 5.53
C ILE A 39 18.96 -5.48 6.48
N ALA A 40 18.69 -5.77 7.74
CA ALA A 40 19.74 -6.00 8.75
C ALA A 40 20.64 -7.18 8.36
N LEU A 41 20.06 -8.29 7.91
CA LEU A 41 20.82 -9.46 7.45
C LEU A 41 21.62 -9.16 6.18
N GLY A 42 21.07 -8.37 5.25
CA GLY A 42 21.78 -7.93 4.05
C GLY A 42 23.01 -7.07 4.39
N ILE A 43 22.86 -6.10 5.30
CA ILE A 43 23.95 -5.26 5.77
C ILE A 43 25.02 -6.10 6.48
N LEU A 44 24.59 -7.03 7.35
CA LEU A 44 25.52 -7.95 8.02
C LEU A 44 26.36 -8.76 7.03
N GLY A 45 25.74 -9.24 5.95
CA GLY A 45 26.47 -9.91 4.85
C GLY A 45 27.59 -9.05 4.28
N PHE A 46 27.33 -7.77 4.01
CA PHE A 46 28.35 -6.85 3.48
C PHE A 46 29.43 -6.52 4.51
N VAL A 47 29.09 -6.39 5.78
CA VAL A 47 30.07 -6.20 6.85
C VAL A 47 31.01 -7.41 6.93
N MET A 48 30.45 -8.62 6.90
CA MET A 48 31.26 -9.86 6.91
C MET A 48 32.10 -9.99 5.64
N ALA A 49 31.63 -9.52 4.49
CA ALA A 49 32.42 -9.45 3.27
C ALA A 49 33.65 -8.54 3.44
N GLY A 50 33.49 -7.37 4.03
CA GLY A 50 34.58 -6.44 4.34
C GLY A 50 35.64 -7.05 5.24
N ILE A 51 35.22 -7.69 6.33
CA ILE A 51 36.12 -8.39 7.26
C ILE A 51 36.88 -9.54 6.58
N SER A 52 36.18 -10.35 5.77
CA SER A 52 36.80 -11.43 5.03
C SER A 52 37.84 -10.94 4.01
N PHE A 53 37.53 -9.82 3.35
CA PHE A 53 38.44 -9.21 2.39
C PHE A 53 39.74 -8.75 3.06
N GLN A 54 39.66 -8.07 4.20
CA GLN A 54 40.83 -7.65 4.97
C GLN A 54 41.70 -8.83 5.44
N ASN A 55 41.10 -9.98 5.70
CA ASN A 55 41.78 -11.19 6.08
C ASN A 55 42.29 -12.05 4.87
N GLY A 56 42.23 -11.52 3.66
CA GLY A 56 42.70 -12.20 2.43
C GLY A 56 41.85 -13.40 2.00
N LYS A 57 40.65 -13.58 2.53
CA LYS A 57 39.78 -14.74 2.25
C LYS A 57 38.80 -14.45 1.10
N THR A 58 39.29 -14.33 -0.10
CA THR A 58 38.54 -13.93 -1.30
C THR A 58 37.28 -14.76 -1.55
N SER A 59 37.33 -16.08 -1.38
CA SER A 59 36.16 -16.96 -1.60
C SER A 59 35.02 -16.65 -0.62
N TYR A 60 35.34 -16.42 0.65
CA TYR A 60 34.34 -16.04 1.67
C TYR A 60 33.80 -14.61 1.42
N THR A 61 34.65 -13.71 0.95
CA THR A 61 34.23 -12.36 0.57
C THR A 61 33.14 -12.40 -0.51
N LEU A 62 33.35 -13.16 -1.57
CA LEU A 62 32.36 -13.33 -2.64
C LEU A 62 31.07 -13.97 -2.13
N LEU A 63 31.18 -14.98 -1.27
CA LEU A 63 30.03 -15.64 -0.66
C LEU A 63 29.19 -14.65 0.15
N TYR A 64 29.80 -13.85 1.02
CA TYR A 64 29.09 -12.87 1.85
C TYR A 64 28.48 -11.75 1.05
N ILE A 65 29.11 -11.30 -0.05
CA ILE A 65 28.51 -10.35 -0.99
C ILE A 65 27.26 -10.95 -1.61
N ALA A 66 27.32 -12.20 -2.09
CA ALA A 66 26.17 -12.89 -2.68
C ALA A 66 25.00 -13.02 -1.68
N VAL A 67 25.31 -13.39 -0.43
CA VAL A 67 24.32 -13.48 0.65
C VAL A 67 23.71 -12.11 0.95
N GLY A 68 24.52 -11.05 1.03
CA GLY A 68 24.06 -9.69 1.24
C GLY A 68 23.06 -9.24 0.16
N PHE A 69 23.38 -9.45 -1.10
CA PHE A 69 22.47 -9.16 -2.21
C PHE A 69 21.21 -10.03 -2.18
N LEU A 70 21.33 -11.30 -1.85
CA LEU A 70 20.19 -12.20 -1.74
C LEU A 70 19.15 -11.64 -0.76
N PHE A 71 19.57 -11.27 0.47
CA PHE A 71 18.65 -10.74 1.47
C PHE A 71 18.07 -9.37 1.11
N LEU A 72 18.80 -8.51 0.43
CA LEU A 72 18.31 -7.19 0.04
C LEU A 72 17.38 -7.24 -1.19
N LEU A 73 17.66 -8.10 -2.17
CA LEU A 73 16.93 -8.11 -3.44
C LEU A 73 15.78 -9.13 -3.47
N TYR A 74 15.86 -10.18 -2.67
CA TYR A 74 14.88 -11.26 -2.70
C TYR A 74 13.45 -10.74 -2.43
N ILE A 75 13.27 -9.95 -1.38
CA ILE A 75 11.93 -9.44 -1.01
C ILE A 75 11.35 -8.53 -2.09
N PRO A 76 12.03 -7.46 -2.57
CA PRO A 76 11.50 -6.62 -3.63
C PRO A 76 11.15 -7.40 -4.90
N VAL A 77 12.01 -8.31 -5.33
CA VAL A 77 11.79 -9.11 -6.53
C VAL A 77 10.61 -10.06 -6.35
N ALA A 78 10.56 -10.78 -5.23
CA ALA A 78 9.44 -11.69 -4.92
C ALA A 78 8.11 -10.96 -4.85
N LEU A 79 8.06 -9.78 -4.23
CA LEU A 79 6.85 -8.97 -4.14
C LEU A 79 6.37 -8.45 -5.50
N TRP A 80 7.32 -8.15 -6.42
CA TRP A 80 6.97 -7.76 -7.78
C TRP A 80 6.28 -8.90 -8.57
N PHE A 81 6.85 -10.10 -8.53
CA PHE A 81 6.23 -11.26 -9.17
C PHE A 81 4.90 -11.61 -8.53
N ARG A 82 4.80 -11.55 -7.20
CA ARG A 82 3.54 -11.78 -6.47
C ARG A 82 2.46 -10.78 -6.85
N ALA A 83 2.79 -9.49 -6.99
CA ALA A 83 1.84 -8.47 -7.42
C ALA A 83 1.28 -8.77 -8.82
N LYS A 84 2.13 -9.14 -9.76
CA LYS A 84 1.71 -9.55 -11.11
C LYS A 84 0.81 -10.78 -11.09
N GLU A 85 1.18 -11.80 -10.34
CA GLU A 85 0.42 -13.05 -10.25
C GLU A 85 -0.95 -12.82 -9.59
N THR A 86 -0.99 -12.05 -8.51
CA THR A 86 -2.24 -11.74 -7.81
C THR A 86 -3.26 -11.07 -8.74
N LEU A 87 -2.84 -10.10 -9.57
CA LEU A 87 -3.72 -9.44 -10.52
C LEU A 87 -4.18 -10.36 -11.67
N LYS A 88 -3.36 -11.33 -12.06
CA LYS A 88 -3.76 -12.32 -13.07
C LYS A 88 -4.79 -13.30 -12.54
N THR A 89 -4.66 -13.73 -11.30
CA THR A 89 -5.49 -14.77 -10.69
C THR A 89 -6.74 -14.22 -10.04
N ASN A 90 -6.70 -12.99 -9.54
CA ASN A 90 -7.82 -12.36 -8.84
C ASN A 90 -8.57 -11.38 -9.75
N LYS A 91 -9.66 -11.84 -10.36
CA LYS A 91 -10.48 -11.03 -11.27
C LYS A 91 -11.14 -9.82 -10.59
N VAL A 92 -11.41 -9.90 -9.28
CA VAL A 92 -11.99 -8.77 -8.52
C VAL A 92 -10.99 -7.63 -8.42
N LEU A 93 -9.73 -7.93 -8.08
CA LEU A 93 -8.67 -6.93 -8.00
C LEU A 93 -8.27 -6.38 -9.39
N ALA A 94 -8.38 -7.18 -10.44
CA ALA A 94 -8.06 -6.75 -11.81
C ALA A 94 -9.17 -5.91 -12.46
N GLY A 95 -10.38 -5.92 -11.93
CA GLY A 95 -11.52 -5.16 -12.43
C GLY A 95 -11.51 -3.70 -11.97
N THR A 96 -12.38 -2.90 -12.56
CA THR A 96 -12.60 -1.51 -12.15
C THR A 96 -13.58 -1.47 -10.98
N LEU A 97 -13.18 -0.80 -9.91
CA LEU A 97 -13.99 -0.55 -8.73
C LEU A 97 -14.48 0.90 -8.76
N HIS A 98 -15.77 1.09 -8.58
CA HIS A 98 -16.37 2.42 -8.44
C HIS A 98 -16.52 2.75 -6.96
N TYR A 99 -15.94 3.89 -6.54
CA TYR A 99 -16.01 4.38 -5.17
C TYR A 99 -16.93 5.58 -5.09
N GLU A 100 -17.87 5.53 -4.17
CA GLU A 100 -18.67 6.67 -3.73
C GLU A 100 -18.42 6.91 -2.24
N ILE A 101 -17.78 8.01 -1.93
CA ILE A 101 -17.45 8.39 -0.56
C ILE A 101 -18.39 9.50 -0.12
N THR A 102 -19.18 9.21 0.90
CA THR A 102 -20.19 10.12 1.45
C THR A 102 -19.93 10.39 2.92
N GLU A 103 -20.69 11.27 3.51
CA GLU A 103 -20.63 11.51 4.95
C GLU A 103 -21.07 10.31 5.80
N LYS A 104 -21.83 9.38 5.23
CA LYS A 104 -22.34 8.19 5.92
C LYS A 104 -21.40 7.01 5.84
N ASN A 105 -20.93 6.71 4.65
CA ASN A 105 -20.16 5.50 4.36
C ASN A 105 -19.28 5.67 3.11
N ILE A 106 -18.43 4.70 2.89
CA ILE A 106 -17.70 4.47 1.65
C ILE A 106 -18.37 3.31 0.93
N HIS A 107 -19.04 3.60 -0.17
CA HIS A 107 -19.67 2.61 -1.05
C HIS A 107 -18.71 2.22 -2.15
N VAL A 108 -18.51 0.92 -2.34
CA VAL A 108 -17.65 0.36 -3.38
C VAL A 108 -18.49 -0.58 -4.22
N SER A 109 -18.49 -0.41 -5.53
CA SER A 109 -19.24 -1.26 -6.45
C SER A 109 -18.37 -1.77 -7.59
N GLN A 110 -18.64 -3.00 -8.02
CA GLN A 110 -18.04 -3.63 -9.18
C GLN A 110 -19.08 -4.45 -9.93
N GLY A 111 -19.55 -3.93 -11.03
CA GLY A 111 -20.65 -4.55 -11.78
C GLY A 111 -21.93 -4.65 -10.93
N LYS A 112 -22.33 -5.87 -10.60
CA LYS A 112 -23.50 -6.14 -9.74
C LYS A 112 -23.15 -6.32 -8.26
N GLU A 113 -21.87 -6.43 -7.92
CA GLU A 113 -21.42 -6.59 -6.55
C GLU A 113 -21.19 -5.22 -5.92
N THR A 114 -21.67 -5.05 -4.70
CA THR A 114 -21.53 -3.83 -3.93
C THR A 114 -21.10 -4.13 -2.50
N GLY A 115 -20.37 -3.22 -1.90
CA GLY A 115 -19.96 -3.29 -0.51
C GLY A 115 -19.99 -1.89 0.12
N ASP A 116 -20.48 -1.83 1.34
CA ASP A 116 -20.48 -0.60 2.14
C ASP A 116 -19.53 -0.73 3.30
N MET A 117 -18.77 0.33 3.55
CA MET A 117 -17.89 0.44 4.69
C MET A 117 -18.23 1.71 5.47
N GLU A 118 -18.68 1.54 6.69
CA GLU A 118 -18.91 2.67 7.60
C GLU A 118 -17.58 3.28 8.04
N TRP A 119 -17.56 4.59 8.24
CA TRP A 119 -16.39 5.31 8.72
C TRP A 119 -15.82 4.74 10.03
N GLN A 120 -16.70 4.28 10.91
CA GLN A 120 -16.32 3.68 12.19
C GLN A 120 -15.59 2.35 12.05
N ALA A 121 -15.89 1.59 10.97
CA ALA A 121 -15.24 0.32 10.67
C ALA A 121 -13.82 0.48 10.09
N ILE A 122 -13.41 1.69 9.72
CA ILE A 122 -12.08 1.96 9.20
C ILE A 122 -11.05 1.87 10.34
N TYR A 123 -10.06 0.99 10.14
CA TYR A 123 -8.96 0.85 11.08
C TYR A 123 -7.98 2.04 11.04
N LYS A 124 -7.56 2.44 9.87
CA LYS A 124 -6.73 3.63 9.59
C LYS A 124 -6.73 3.99 8.12
N ILE A 125 -6.38 5.22 7.81
CA ILE A 125 -6.10 5.70 6.45
C ILE A 125 -4.65 6.15 6.36
N VAL A 126 -3.94 5.68 5.35
CA VAL A 126 -2.58 6.10 5.03
C VAL A 126 -2.59 6.70 3.63
N ALA A 127 -2.19 7.94 3.50
CA ALA A 127 -2.02 8.60 2.20
C ALA A 127 -0.57 9.04 2.01
N ASN A 128 -0.03 8.75 0.85
CA ASN A 128 1.27 9.23 0.40
C ASN A 128 1.15 9.81 -1.01
N ALA A 129 2.25 10.29 -1.59
CA ALA A 129 2.25 10.95 -2.89
C ALA A 129 1.75 10.07 -4.07
N LYS A 130 1.65 8.76 -3.89
CA LYS A 130 1.34 7.80 -4.97
C LYS A 130 0.02 7.05 -4.77
N GLN A 131 -0.38 6.82 -3.52
CA GLN A 131 -1.55 6.00 -3.22
C GLN A 131 -2.17 6.35 -1.86
N ILE A 132 -3.45 6.05 -1.75
CA ILE A 132 -4.21 6.08 -0.51
C ILE A 132 -4.56 4.65 -0.14
N LEU A 133 -4.36 4.30 1.12
CA LEU A 133 -4.66 2.99 1.68
C LEU A 133 -5.72 3.13 2.76
N ILE A 134 -6.90 2.59 2.52
CA ILE A 134 -7.99 2.56 3.50
C ILE A 134 -8.01 1.18 4.15
N TYR A 135 -7.48 1.09 5.35
CA TYR A 135 -7.37 -0.17 6.08
C TYR A 135 -8.69 -0.53 6.77
N SER A 136 -9.23 -1.69 6.44
CA SER A 136 -10.35 -2.31 7.15
C SER A 136 -9.88 -3.10 8.38
N ASN A 137 -8.64 -3.55 8.39
CA ASN A 137 -7.97 -4.22 9.51
C ASN A 137 -6.45 -4.02 9.42
N ARG A 138 -5.67 -4.70 10.28
CA ARG A 138 -4.21 -4.52 10.32
C ARG A 138 -3.48 -4.93 9.03
N LYS A 139 -4.07 -5.81 8.21
CA LYS A 139 -3.42 -6.43 7.04
C LYS A 139 -4.10 -6.10 5.72
N SER A 140 -5.39 -5.83 5.73
CA SER A 140 -6.18 -5.62 4.52
C SER A 140 -6.53 -4.17 4.32
N ALA A 141 -6.28 -3.66 3.13
CA ALA A 141 -6.60 -2.30 2.75
C ALA A 141 -7.16 -2.23 1.33
N TYR A 142 -8.05 -1.26 1.11
CA TYR A 142 -8.39 -0.79 -0.23
C TYR A 142 -7.28 0.12 -0.72
N ILE A 143 -6.80 -0.13 -1.93
CA ILE A 143 -5.70 0.59 -2.57
C ILE A 143 -6.31 1.55 -3.58
N ILE A 144 -6.08 2.84 -3.41
CA ILE A 144 -6.55 3.88 -4.32
C ILE A 144 -5.33 4.63 -4.85
N PRO A 145 -4.97 4.46 -6.14
CA PRO A 145 -3.91 5.25 -6.75
C PRO A 145 -4.27 6.73 -6.74
N MET A 146 -3.35 7.58 -6.28
CA MET A 146 -3.61 9.03 -6.17
C MET A 146 -3.99 9.67 -7.51
N GLU A 147 -3.39 9.20 -8.60
CA GLU A 147 -3.65 9.68 -9.96
C GLU A 147 -5.12 9.48 -10.39
N GLN A 148 -5.76 8.40 -9.93
CA GLN A 148 -7.14 8.06 -10.29
C GLN A 148 -8.18 8.79 -9.44
N MET A 149 -7.80 9.29 -8.28
CA MET A 149 -8.66 10.12 -7.44
C MET A 149 -8.71 11.58 -7.92
N GLY A 150 -7.60 12.12 -8.40
CA GLY A 150 -7.51 13.48 -8.95
C GLY A 150 -8.05 14.55 -7.99
N ASP A 151 -8.94 15.41 -8.50
CA ASP A 151 -9.55 16.51 -7.74
C ASP A 151 -10.43 16.06 -6.56
N GLN A 152 -10.86 14.79 -6.57
CA GLN A 152 -11.69 14.22 -5.50
C GLN A 152 -10.92 14.03 -4.19
N TYR A 153 -9.59 14.09 -4.21
CA TYR A 153 -8.75 13.93 -3.02
C TYR A 153 -9.05 14.96 -1.93
N ALA A 154 -9.25 16.22 -2.31
CA ALA A 154 -9.55 17.29 -1.35
C ALA A 154 -10.87 17.03 -0.60
N ALA A 155 -11.92 16.62 -1.30
CA ALA A 155 -13.20 16.26 -0.71
C ALA A 155 -13.07 15.02 0.18
N PHE A 156 -12.38 13.98 -0.28
CA PHE A 156 -12.10 12.77 0.50
C PHE A 156 -11.35 13.09 1.80
N ARG A 157 -10.30 13.89 1.71
CA ARG A 157 -9.49 14.28 2.87
C ARG A 157 -10.33 15.02 3.91
N THR A 158 -11.14 15.98 3.47
CA THR A 158 -12.03 16.73 4.38
C THR A 158 -13.02 15.81 5.08
N LEU A 159 -13.64 14.88 4.35
CA LEU A 159 -14.54 13.88 4.94
C LEU A 159 -13.82 12.96 5.94
N ALA A 160 -12.63 12.48 5.59
CA ALA A 160 -11.85 11.63 6.48
C ALA A 160 -11.44 12.37 7.77
N GLU A 161 -11.03 13.63 7.68
CA GLU A 161 -10.67 14.48 8.83
C GLU A 161 -11.87 14.80 9.73
N GLN A 162 -13.08 14.89 9.17
CA GLN A 162 -14.31 15.09 9.92
C GLN A 162 -14.84 13.82 10.61
N LYS A 163 -14.68 12.66 9.97
CA LYS A 163 -15.29 11.40 10.42
C LYS A 163 -14.37 10.50 11.24
N LEU A 164 -13.05 10.68 11.11
CA LEU A 164 -12.05 9.86 11.78
C LEU A 164 -11.17 10.68 12.73
N GLU A 165 -10.79 10.04 13.82
CA GLU A 165 -9.86 10.63 14.78
C GLU A 165 -8.44 10.74 14.19
N LYS A 166 -7.70 11.78 14.57
CA LYS A 166 -6.36 12.07 14.03
C LYS A 166 -5.36 10.91 14.12
N TYR A 167 -5.45 10.07 15.14
CA TYR A 167 -4.54 8.92 15.27
C TYR A 167 -4.76 7.84 14.21
N LYS A 168 -5.95 7.78 13.60
CA LYS A 168 -6.27 6.88 12.49
C LYS A 168 -5.83 7.44 11.13
N LEU A 169 -5.50 8.72 11.06
CA LEU A 169 -5.14 9.41 9.82
C LEU A 169 -3.63 9.61 9.72
N ARG A 170 -3.01 8.96 8.73
CA ARG A 170 -1.61 9.14 8.35
C ARG A 170 -1.53 9.72 6.94
N MET A 171 -2.18 10.85 6.74
CA MET A 171 -2.27 11.53 5.46
C MET A 171 -1.20 12.62 5.44
N LYS A 172 -0.12 12.38 4.69
CA LYS A 172 0.89 13.42 4.44
C LYS A 172 0.28 14.48 3.53
N ALA A 173 0.54 15.73 3.88
CA ALA A 173 0.14 16.89 3.09
C ALA A 173 0.83 16.90 1.73
#